data_cdd188e1d209fd177215b28396447bb2
#
_entry.id   cdd188e1d209fd177215b28396447bb2
#
_cell.length_a   1.000
_cell.length_b   1.000
_cell.length_c   1.000
_cell.angle_alpha   90.00
_cell.angle_beta   90.00
_cell.angle_gamma   90.00
#
_symmetry.space_group_name_H-M   'P 1'
#
loop_
_entity.id
_entity.type
_entity.pdbx_description
1 polymer ?
#
loop_
_entity_poly.entity_id
_entity_poly.type
_entity_poly.pdbx_seq_one_letter_code
_entity_poly.pdbx_strand_id
1 'polypeptide(L)'
;QRQMCIRDRIWEEEPIGSGELVKQCAEKFGWKKSTTYTFIKKLCENGIFKNENAIVSSVMNKEEYHRAQGEAFVEKAYGGSLPKMIAAFIQSKKLSAAQIAEIEAMIEDYKG
;
A
#
# COMPACT_ATOMS: atom_id res chain seq x y z
N GLN A 1 9.36 5.91 -5.28
CA GLN A 1 8.93 5.62 -3.98
C GLN A 1 8.46 6.82 -3.16
N ARG A 2 8.38 8.00 -3.80
CA ARG A 2 7.87 9.20 -3.14
C ARG A 2 6.41 9.04 -2.71
N GLN A 3 5.59 8.39 -3.55
CA GLN A 3 4.18 8.16 -3.20
C GLN A 3 4.05 7.22 -2.01
N MET A 4 4.92 6.24 -1.91
CA MET A 4 4.93 5.32 -0.78
C MET A 4 5.23 6.06 0.53
N CYS A 5 6.20 6.98 0.51
CA CYS A 5 6.56 7.74 1.69
C CYS A 5 5.42 8.61 2.20
N ILE A 6 4.73 9.31 1.29
CA ILE A 6 3.63 10.19 1.70
C ILE A 6 2.40 9.38 2.15
N ARG A 7 2.12 8.25 1.49
CA ARG A 7 1.03 7.36 1.93
C ARG A 7 1.25 6.91 3.37
N ASP A 8 2.46 6.45 3.69
CA ASP A 8 2.76 5.99 5.04
C ASP A 8 2.62 7.10 6.07
N ARG A 9 3.05 8.31 5.73
CA ARG A 9 2.88 9.45 6.64
C ARG A 9 1.41 9.71 6.93
N ILE A 10 0.57 9.70 5.90
CA ILE A 10 -0.85 9.95 6.11
C ILE A 10 -1.48 8.86 6.97
N TRP A 11 -1.21 7.60 6.68
CA TRP A 11 -1.78 6.51 7.47
C TRP A 11 -1.34 6.55 8.94
N GLU A 12 -0.12 7.01 9.20
CA GLU A 12 0.37 7.11 10.57
C GLU A 12 -0.22 8.28 11.34
N GLU A 13 -0.45 9.39 10.64
CA GLU A 13 -0.82 10.67 11.26
C GLU A 13 -2.29 11.06 11.09
N GLU A 14 -3.05 10.32 10.32
CA GLU A 14 -4.41 10.74 9.99
C GLU A 14 -5.34 10.84 11.20
N PRO A 15 -6.29 11.78 11.21
CA PRO A 15 -6.45 12.83 10.20
C PRO A 15 -5.38 13.91 10.37
N ILE A 16 -4.86 14.41 9.25
CA ILE A 16 -3.78 15.39 9.29
C ILE A 16 -4.11 16.56 8.35
N GLY A 17 -3.87 17.79 8.83
CA GLY A 17 -4.04 18.95 7.98
C GLY A 17 -3.06 18.92 6.81
N SER A 18 -3.52 19.33 5.63
CA SER A 18 -2.66 19.35 4.45
C SER A 18 -1.43 20.24 4.65
N GLY A 19 -1.59 21.36 5.37
CA GLY A 19 -0.46 22.22 5.70
C GLY A 19 0.56 21.57 6.60
N GLU A 20 0.10 20.81 7.59
CA GLU A 20 0.99 20.07 8.48
C GLU A 20 1.71 18.97 7.72
N LEU A 21 1.01 18.28 6.82
CA LEU A 21 1.60 17.25 5.98
C LEU A 21 2.70 17.84 5.09
N VAL A 22 2.46 19.01 4.50
CA VAL A 22 3.46 19.72 3.71
C VAL A 22 4.70 20.00 4.55
N LYS A 23 4.50 20.47 5.75
CA LYS A 23 5.60 20.78 6.67
C LYS A 23 6.43 19.52 6.99
N GLN A 24 5.76 18.41 7.30
CA GLN A 24 6.45 17.16 7.62
C GLN A 24 7.21 16.62 6.41
N CYS A 25 6.64 16.69 5.22
CA CYS A 25 7.32 16.24 4.02
C CYS A 25 8.53 17.11 3.70
N ALA A 26 8.43 18.40 3.95
CA ALA A 26 9.57 19.30 3.76
C ALA A 26 10.71 18.95 4.73
N GLU A 27 10.37 18.71 5.99
CA GLU A 27 11.37 18.41 7.01
C GLU A 27 12.00 17.04 6.83
N LYS A 28 11.20 16.03 6.49
CA LYS A 28 11.68 14.64 6.41
C LYS A 28 12.28 14.27 5.06
N PHE A 29 11.71 14.81 3.98
CA PHE A 29 12.09 14.40 2.62
C PHE A 29 12.63 15.55 1.78
N GLY A 30 12.61 16.77 2.28
CA GLY A 30 13.07 17.93 1.51
C GLY A 30 12.15 18.30 0.35
N TRP A 31 10.88 17.92 0.42
CA TRP A 31 9.94 18.18 -0.67
C TRP A 31 9.43 19.62 -0.66
N LYS A 32 9.28 20.18 -1.86
CA LYS A 32 8.64 21.47 -2.02
C LYS A 32 7.14 21.34 -1.76
N LYS A 33 6.53 22.44 -1.32
CA LYS A 33 5.10 22.51 -1.07
C LYS A 33 4.29 22.02 -2.28
N SER A 34 4.65 22.51 -3.48
CA SER A 34 3.93 22.15 -4.71
C SER A 34 4.02 20.65 -4.99
N THR A 35 5.17 20.04 -4.73
CA THR A 35 5.38 18.61 -4.92
C THR A 35 4.43 17.82 -4.02
N THR A 36 4.36 18.22 -2.75
CA THR A 36 3.51 17.54 -1.78
C THR A 36 2.04 17.63 -2.18
N TYR A 37 1.57 18.82 -2.57
CA TYR A 37 0.18 18.98 -2.99
C TYR A 37 -0.14 18.19 -4.25
N THR A 38 0.81 18.07 -5.17
CA THR A 38 0.64 17.24 -6.36
C THR A 38 0.40 15.79 -6.01
N PHE A 39 1.18 15.26 -5.05
CA PHE A 39 1.00 13.87 -4.62
C PHE A 39 -0.31 13.67 -3.86
N ILE A 40 -0.69 14.63 -3.00
CA ILE A 40 -1.97 14.56 -2.30
C ILE A 40 -3.12 14.49 -3.31
N LYS A 41 -3.08 15.32 -4.33
CA LYS A 41 -4.11 15.33 -5.36
C LYS A 41 -4.21 14.00 -6.07
N LYS A 42 -3.07 13.42 -6.46
CA LYS A 42 -3.03 12.12 -7.14
C LYS A 42 -3.60 11.01 -6.26
N LEU A 43 -3.25 11.02 -4.99
CA LEU A 43 -3.74 9.99 -4.06
C LEU A 43 -5.24 10.10 -3.85
N CYS A 44 -5.77 11.32 -3.83
CA CYS A 44 -7.21 11.53 -3.72
C CYS A 44 -7.93 11.10 -5.00
N GLU A 45 -7.34 11.39 -6.16
CA GLU A 45 -7.89 10.98 -7.44
C GLU A 45 -7.95 9.46 -7.57
N ASN A 46 -6.98 8.77 -6.97
CA ASN A 46 -6.94 7.31 -6.98
C ASN A 46 -7.90 6.67 -5.99
N GLY A 47 -8.58 7.47 -5.17
CA GLY A 47 -9.59 6.96 -4.25
C GLY A 47 -9.03 6.36 -2.96
N ILE A 48 -7.73 6.48 -2.72
CA ILE A 48 -7.10 5.92 -1.51
C ILE A 48 -7.29 6.85 -0.31
N PHE A 49 -7.21 8.15 -0.56
CA PHE A 49 -7.33 9.18 0.46
C PHE A 49 -8.34 10.23 0.05
N LYS A 50 -8.73 11.05 1.01
CA LYS A 50 -9.60 12.20 0.75
C LYS A 50 -9.02 13.42 1.44
N ASN A 51 -9.30 14.60 0.88
CA ASN A 51 -8.89 15.88 1.44
C ASN A 51 -10.14 16.74 1.54
N GLU A 52 -10.67 16.86 2.73
CA GLU A 52 -11.89 17.63 3.00
C GLU A 52 -11.56 18.76 3.96
N ASN A 53 -11.81 20.01 3.54
CA ASN A 53 -11.53 21.19 4.35
C ASN A 53 -10.08 21.22 4.81
N ALA A 54 -9.16 20.88 3.91
CA ALA A 54 -7.72 20.82 4.16
C ALA A 54 -7.32 19.79 5.23
N ILE A 55 -8.18 18.78 5.46
CA ILE A 55 -7.86 17.65 6.33
C ILE A 55 -7.79 16.40 5.48
N VAL A 56 -6.64 15.74 5.52
CA VAL A 56 -6.37 14.52 4.74
C VAL A 56 -6.59 13.30 5.61
N SER A 57 -7.34 12.35 5.09
CA SER A 57 -7.60 11.09 5.79
C SER A 57 -7.75 9.97 4.77
N SER A 58 -7.69 8.73 5.24
CA SER A 58 -7.80 7.59 4.33
C SER A 58 -9.25 7.21 4.06
N VAL A 59 -9.51 6.85 2.80
CA VAL A 59 -10.74 6.16 2.41
C VAL A 59 -10.50 4.65 2.56
N MET A 60 -9.27 4.24 2.28
CA MET A 60 -8.83 2.85 2.34
C MET A 60 -7.64 2.78 3.30
N ASN A 61 -7.69 1.89 4.28
CA ASN A 61 -6.56 1.77 5.22
C ASN A 61 -5.39 1.02 4.56
N LYS A 62 -4.25 1.00 5.25
CA LYS A 62 -3.02 0.44 4.70
C LYS A 62 -3.17 -1.04 4.33
N GLU A 63 -3.82 -1.83 5.19
CA GLU A 63 -4.02 -3.25 4.93
C GLU A 63 -4.93 -3.48 3.74
N GLU A 64 -6.02 -2.73 3.64
CA GLU A 64 -6.94 -2.80 2.50
C GLU A 64 -6.23 -2.43 1.21
N TYR A 65 -5.40 -1.39 1.26
CA TYR A 65 -4.65 -0.95 0.10
C TYR A 65 -3.69 -2.04 -0.39
N HIS A 66 -2.92 -2.63 0.52
CA HIS A 66 -1.96 -3.67 0.16
C HIS A 66 -2.65 -4.93 -0.36
N ARG A 67 -3.79 -5.28 0.23
CA ARG A 67 -4.59 -6.43 -0.25
C ARG A 67 -5.06 -6.18 -1.68
N ALA A 68 -5.60 -4.98 -1.95
CA ALA A 68 -6.06 -4.63 -3.29
C ALA A 68 -4.92 -4.64 -4.30
N GLN A 69 -3.73 -4.15 -3.91
CA GLN A 69 -2.56 -4.18 -4.77
C GLN A 69 -2.13 -5.61 -5.08
N GLY A 70 -2.16 -6.48 -4.08
CA GLY A 70 -1.84 -7.90 -4.26
C GLY A 70 -2.79 -8.57 -5.21
N GLU A 71 -4.09 -8.36 -5.04
CA GLU A 71 -5.11 -8.92 -5.92
C GLU A 71 -4.93 -8.43 -7.36
N ALA A 72 -4.68 -7.14 -7.53
CA ALA A 72 -4.46 -6.57 -8.86
C ALA A 72 -3.21 -7.15 -9.52
N PHE A 73 -2.16 -7.38 -8.74
CA PHE A 73 -0.93 -7.98 -9.25
C PHE A 73 -1.17 -9.40 -9.75
N VAL A 74 -1.86 -10.20 -8.94
CA VAL A 74 -2.17 -11.59 -9.31
C VAL A 74 -3.02 -11.62 -10.60
N GLU A 75 -4.01 -10.73 -10.70
CA GLU A 75 -4.85 -10.64 -11.89
C GLU A 75 -4.01 -10.28 -13.12
N LYS A 76 -3.17 -9.28 -13.01
CA LYS A 76 -2.40 -8.79 -14.14
C LYS A 76 -1.29 -9.75 -14.56
N ALA A 77 -0.54 -10.26 -13.59
CA ALA A 77 0.65 -11.07 -13.87
C ALA A 77 0.35 -12.55 -14.05
N TYR A 78 -0.70 -13.05 -13.41
CA TYR A 78 -0.99 -14.49 -13.38
C TYR A 78 -2.44 -14.82 -13.74
N GLY A 79 -3.11 -13.90 -14.41
CA GLY A 79 -4.47 -14.14 -14.88
C GLY A 79 -5.47 -14.47 -13.78
N GLY A 80 -5.23 -13.93 -12.57
CA GLY A 80 -6.08 -14.17 -11.42
C GLY A 80 -5.81 -15.47 -10.69
N SER A 81 -4.77 -16.21 -11.07
CA SER A 81 -4.49 -17.51 -10.47
C SER A 81 -3.39 -17.40 -9.41
N LEU A 82 -3.78 -17.37 -8.15
CA LEU A 82 -2.82 -17.40 -7.05
C LEU A 82 -1.96 -18.66 -7.07
N PRO A 83 -2.50 -19.87 -7.35
CA PRO A 83 -1.66 -21.08 -7.48
C PRO A 83 -0.57 -20.93 -8.52
N LYS A 84 -0.84 -20.27 -9.64
CA LYS A 84 0.19 -20.06 -10.67
C LYS A 84 1.32 -19.17 -10.15
N MET A 85 0.98 -18.13 -9.39
CA MET A 85 2.00 -17.27 -8.80
C MET A 85 2.89 -18.05 -7.82
N ILE A 86 2.26 -18.83 -6.95
CA ILE A 86 2.99 -19.64 -5.97
C ILE A 86 3.87 -20.66 -6.66
N ALA A 87 3.37 -21.32 -7.73
CA ALA A 87 4.16 -22.27 -8.50
C ALA A 87 5.42 -21.63 -9.10
N ALA A 88 5.28 -20.40 -9.61
CA ALA A 88 6.42 -19.67 -10.17
C ALA A 88 7.47 -19.40 -9.10
N PHE A 89 7.02 -19.00 -7.91
CA PHE A 89 7.95 -18.73 -6.80
C PHE A 89 8.63 -20.00 -6.30
N ILE A 90 7.94 -21.13 -6.29
CA ILE A 90 8.51 -22.41 -5.92
C ILE A 90 9.58 -22.82 -6.94
N GLN A 91 9.28 -22.69 -8.23
CA GLN A 91 10.24 -23.04 -9.29
C GLN A 91 11.51 -22.20 -9.22
N SER A 92 11.39 -20.94 -8.88
CA SER A 92 12.55 -20.05 -8.77
C SER A 92 13.27 -20.19 -7.42
N LYS A 93 12.77 -21.05 -6.55
CA LYS A 93 13.32 -21.30 -5.21
C LYS A 93 13.35 -20.05 -4.35
N LYS A 94 12.33 -19.19 -4.49
CA LYS A 94 12.20 -17.97 -3.69
C LYS A 94 11.52 -18.19 -2.36
N LEU A 95 10.89 -19.36 -2.18
CA LEU A 95 10.23 -19.69 -0.91
C LEU A 95 11.13 -20.56 -0.05
N SER A 96 11.38 -20.11 1.17
CA SER A 96 12.14 -20.91 2.14
C SER A 96 11.23 -21.96 2.76
N ALA A 97 11.84 -22.96 3.42
CA ALA A 97 11.07 -23.97 4.14
C ALA A 97 10.18 -23.33 5.21
N ALA A 98 10.69 -22.31 5.89
CA ALA A 98 9.92 -21.60 6.91
C ALA A 98 8.68 -20.90 6.30
N GLN A 99 8.85 -20.27 5.15
CA GLN A 99 7.74 -19.61 4.46
C GLN A 99 6.70 -20.61 3.99
N ILE A 100 7.13 -21.76 3.48
CA ILE A 100 6.22 -22.81 3.05
C ILE A 100 5.40 -23.31 4.22
N ALA A 101 6.05 -23.58 5.36
CA ALA A 101 5.36 -24.03 6.56
C ALA A 101 4.34 -23.02 7.05
N GLU A 102 4.69 -21.73 6.98
CA GLU A 102 3.80 -20.65 7.39
C GLU A 102 2.57 -20.58 6.48
N ILE A 103 2.78 -20.70 5.17
CA ILE A 103 1.68 -20.70 4.20
C ILE A 103 0.77 -21.91 4.43
N GLU A 104 1.35 -23.09 4.66
CA GLU A 104 0.57 -24.30 4.93
C GLU A 104 -0.29 -24.14 6.18
N ALA A 105 0.27 -23.54 7.22
CA ALA A 105 -0.47 -23.32 8.46
C ALA A 105 -1.65 -22.36 8.24
N MET A 106 -1.45 -21.30 7.46
CA MET A 106 -2.51 -20.36 7.13
C MET A 106 -3.63 -21.02 6.35
N ILE A 107 -3.28 -21.88 5.42
CA ILE A 107 -4.27 -22.61 4.61
C ILE A 107 -5.10 -23.55 5.48
N GLU A 108 -4.44 -24.27 6.40
CA GLU A 108 -5.15 -25.16 7.29
C GLU A 108 -6.12 -24.42 8.21
N ASP A 109 -5.70 -23.26 8.71
CA ASP A 109 -6.58 -22.41 9.53
C ASP A 109 -7.78 -21.93 8.72
N TYR A 110 -7.56 -21.59 7.45
CA TYR A 110 -8.63 -21.11 6.57
C TYR A 110 -9.66 -22.22 6.30
N LYS A 111 -9.20 -23.45 6.13
CA LYS A 111 -10.10 -24.59 5.89
C LYS A 111 -10.96 -24.88 7.14
N GLY A 112 -10.51 -24.45 8.26
CA GLY A 112 -11.27 -24.52 9.45
C GLY A 112 -11.07 -25.65 10.32
#